data_c7865fc7a74ff1e1647603aa37808f33
#
_entry.id   c7865fc7a74ff1e1647603aa37808f33
#
_cell.length_a   1.000
_cell.length_b   1.000
_cell.length_c   1.000
_cell.angle_alpha   90.00
_cell.angle_beta   90.00
_cell.angle_gamma   90.00
#
_symmetry.space_group_name_H-M   'P 1'
#
loop_
_entity.id
_entity.type
_entity.pdbx_description
1 polymer ?
#
loop_
_entity_poly.entity_id
_entity_poly.type
_entity_poly.pdbx_seq_one_letter_code
_entity_poly.pdbx_strand_id
1 'polypeptide(L)'
;MSRAIEYTRFGGPEVLGEVERPAQALGDGEVRIAVRAVGLNPADFKTFKGDLRPVERIQRLIHPRRWFERSSAHFPRGVARDFAGVIDAVGAGVTDLAVGDAVLGTLRSAPGQADTR
;
A
#
# COMPACT_ATOMS: atom_id res chain seq x y z
N MET A 1 8.12 10.99 -10.87
CA MET A 1 6.79 11.07 -10.20
C MET A 1 6.02 9.81 -10.52
N SER A 2 5.33 9.31 -9.57
CA SER A 2 4.56 8.07 -9.68
C SER A 2 3.09 8.37 -9.55
N ARG A 3 2.26 7.59 -10.25
CA ARG A 3 0.81 7.69 -10.13
C ARG A 3 0.30 6.70 -9.10
N ALA A 4 -0.59 7.14 -8.23
CA ALA A 4 -1.23 6.32 -7.22
C ALA A 4 -2.74 6.50 -7.24
N ILE A 5 -3.48 5.47 -6.87
CA ILE A 5 -4.92 5.57 -6.63
C ILE A 5 -5.14 5.66 -5.14
N GLU A 6 -5.78 6.74 -4.73
CA GLU A 6 -6.03 7.04 -3.32
C GLU A 6 -7.48 7.47 -3.09
N TYR A 7 -7.89 7.45 -1.84
CA TYR A 7 -9.18 7.98 -1.40
C TYR A 7 -9.03 8.73 -0.08
N THR A 8 -9.85 9.76 0.11
CA THR A 8 -9.82 10.64 1.28
C THR A 8 -11.09 10.55 2.12
N ARG A 9 -12.05 9.77 1.70
CA ARG A 9 -13.31 9.50 2.41
C ARG A 9 -13.80 8.11 2.08
N PHE A 10 -14.62 7.54 2.94
CA PHE A 10 -15.28 6.28 2.64
C PHE A 10 -16.44 6.46 1.67
N GLY A 11 -16.68 5.49 0.83
CA GLY A 11 -17.78 5.51 -0.12
C GLY A 11 -17.66 4.41 -1.18
N GLY A 12 -18.37 4.55 -2.27
CA GLY A 12 -18.26 3.68 -3.43
C GLY A 12 -17.03 4.01 -4.31
N PRO A 13 -16.95 3.45 -5.53
CA PRO A 13 -15.83 3.68 -6.44
C PRO A 13 -15.56 5.16 -6.78
N GLU A 14 -16.56 6.01 -6.64
CA GLU A 14 -16.46 7.47 -6.89
C GLU A 14 -15.48 8.19 -5.95
N VAL A 15 -15.11 7.57 -4.83
CA VAL A 15 -14.14 8.17 -3.89
C VAL A 15 -12.69 7.95 -4.30
N LEU A 16 -12.44 7.08 -5.27
CA LEU A 16 -11.12 6.77 -5.77
C LEU A 16 -10.64 7.86 -6.72
N GLY A 17 -9.43 8.34 -6.51
CA GLY A 17 -8.81 9.36 -7.35
C GLY A 17 -7.38 9.02 -7.73
N GLU A 18 -6.98 9.38 -8.92
CA GLU A 18 -5.59 9.28 -9.35
C GLU A 18 -4.83 10.52 -8.88
N VAL A 19 -3.69 10.30 -8.24
CA VAL A 19 -2.80 11.35 -7.75
C VAL A 19 -1.37 11.07 -8.17
N GLU A 20 -0.58 12.13 -8.30
CA GLU A 20 0.87 12.01 -8.48
C GLU A 20 1.57 12.13 -7.14
N ARG A 21 2.55 11.26 -6.91
CA ARG A 21 3.37 11.26 -5.70
C ARG A 21 4.84 11.27 -6.06
N PRO A 22 5.67 12.00 -5.31
CA PRO A 22 7.12 11.90 -5.47
C PRO A 22 7.58 10.49 -5.04
N ALA A 23 8.63 10.01 -5.67
CA ALA A 23 9.25 8.75 -5.25
C ALA A 23 9.72 8.88 -3.80
N GLN A 24 9.37 7.90 -2.97
CA GLN A 24 9.85 7.87 -1.58
C GLN A 24 11.32 7.49 -1.52
N ALA A 25 12.02 8.04 -0.53
CA ALA A 25 13.39 7.64 -0.24
C ALA A 25 13.42 6.17 0.21
N LEU A 26 14.38 5.42 -0.30
CA LEU A 26 14.56 4.02 0.03
C LEU A 26 15.34 3.88 1.32
N GLY A 27 14.76 3.19 2.30
CA GLY A 27 15.40 2.88 3.58
C GLY A 27 16.25 1.61 3.54
N ASP A 28 16.97 1.35 4.63
CA ASP A 28 17.73 0.13 4.80
C ASP A 28 16.80 -1.09 4.88
N GLY A 29 17.16 -2.18 4.20
CA GLY A 29 16.34 -3.38 4.14
C GLY A 29 15.10 -3.28 3.26
N GLU A 30 14.89 -2.17 2.57
CA GLU A 30 13.76 -1.93 1.69
C GLU A 30 14.12 -2.12 0.22
N VAL A 31 13.11 -2.45 -0.56
CA VAL A 31 13.21 -2.49 -2.03
C VAL A 31 12.13 -1.60 -2.63
N ARG A 32 12.43 -1.00 -3.77
CA ARG A 32 11.46 -0.27 -4.57
C ARG A 32 11.07 -1.11 -5.78
N ILE A 33 9.78 -1.22 -6.01
CA ILE A 33 9.22 -2.02 -7.09
C ILE A 33 8.52 -1.11 -8.08
N ALA A 34 8.91 -1.20 -9.35
CA ALA A 34 8.15 -0.64 -10.44
C ALA A 34 6.94 -1.56 -10.69
N VAL A 35 5.79 -1.18 -10.16
CA VAL A 35 4.57 -1.98 -10.21
C VAL A 35 4.05 -2.06 -11.65
N ARG A 36 3.77 -3.27 -12.12
CA ARG A 36 3.24 -3.55 -13.46
C ARG A 36 1.78 -3.97 -13.41
N ALA A 37 1.36 -4.60 -12.33
CA ALA A 37 0.00 -5.07 -12.14
C ALA A 37 -0.37 -5.05 -10.65
N VAL A 38 -1.63 -4.80 -10.39
CA VAL A 38 -2.21 -4.77 -9.04
C VAL A 38 -3.45 -5.64 -9.03
N GLY A 39 -3.56 -6.54 -8.05
CA GLY A 39 -4.75 -7.35 -7.85
C GLY A 39 -5.75 -6.62 -6.96
N LEU A 40 -7.02 -6.62 -7.36
CA LEU A 40 -8.11 -6.13 -6.53
C LEU A 40 -8.88 -7.29 -5.93
N ASN A 41 -9.08 -7.22 -4.62
CA ASN A 41 -9.76 -8.23 -3.82
C ASN A 41 -11.03 -7.66 -3.15
N PRO A 42 -11.98 -8.50 -2.73
CA PRO A 42 -13.14 -8.04 -1.96
C PRO A 42 -12.76 -7.24 -0.70
N ALA A 43 -11.63 -7.55 -0.06
CA ALA A 43 -11.12 -6.79 1.08
C ALA A 43 -10.79 -5.34 0.73
N ASP A 44 -10.31 -5.07 -0.48
CA ASP A 44 -10.02 -3.70 -0.94
C ASP A 44 -11.31 -2.87 -1.05
N PHE A 45 -12.36 -3.44 -1.63
CA PHE A 45 -13.68 -2.80 -1.71
C PHE A 45 -14.27 -2.52 -0.33
N LYS A 46 -14.21 -3.50 0.57
CA LYS A 46 -14.68 -3.34 1.95
C LYS A 46 -13.93 -2.26 2.69
N THR A 47 -12.63 -2.12 2.42
CA THR A 47 -11.80 -1.09 3.05
C THR A 47 -12.22 0.31 2.64
N PHE A 48 -12.34 0.61 1.36
CA PHE A 48 -12.71 1.97 0.95
C PHE A 48 -14.19 2.28 1.13
N LYS A 49 -15.07 1.29 1.16
CA LYS A 49 -16.46 1.47 1.59
C LYS A 49 -16.61 1.77 3.08
N GLY A 50 -15.61 1.42 3.87
CA GLY A 50 -15.62 1.60 5.31
C GLY A 50 -16.32 0.46 6.06
N ASP A 51 -16.58 -0.66 5.43
CA ASP A 51 -17.24 -1.83 6.05
C ASP A 51 -16.37 -2.49 7.11
N LEU A 52 -15.06 -2.27 7.06
CA LEU A 52 -14.09 -2.80 8.03
C LEU A 52 -13.85 -1.87 9.23
N ARG A 53 -14.52 -0.73 9.31
CA ARG A 53 -14.36 0.21 10.44
C ARG A 53 -14.57 -0.42 11.83
N PRO A 54 -15.55 -1.28 12.06
CA PRO A 54 -15.72 -1.96 13.34
C PRO A 54 -14.54 -2.85 13.70
N VAL A 55 -14.00 -3.58 12.71
CA VAL A 55 -12.83 -4.46 12.90
C VAL A 55 -11.58 -3.62 13.18
N GLU A 56 -11.39 -2.52 12.47
CA GLU A 56 -10.29 -1.58 12.70
C GLU A 56 -10.34 -0.98 14.11
N ARG A 57 -11.52 -0.63 14.61
CA ARG A 57 -11.71 -0.14 15.99
C ARG A 57 -11.32 -1.18 17.04
N ILE A 58 -11.72 -2.43 16.83
CA ILE A 58 -11.38 -3.53 17.75
C ILE A 58 -9.87 -3.77 17.73
N GLN A 59 -9.25 -3.81 16.57
CA GLN A 59 -7.81 -3.98 16.44
C GLN A 59 -7.01 -2.84 17.09
N ARG A 60 -7.51 -1.62 16.99
CA ARG A 60 -6.92 -0.45 17.64
C ARG A 60 -6.92 -0.56 19.17
N LEU A 61 -7.99 -1.12 19.75
CA LEU A 61 -8.11 -1.34 21.20
C LEU A 61 -7.22 -2.49 21.68
N ILE A 62 -7.09 -3.56 20.91
CA ILE A 62 -6.33 -4.77 21.28
C ILE A 62 -4.84 -4.60 21.02
N HIS A 63 -4.47 -3.89 19.95
CA HIS A 63 -3.08 -3.72 19.52
C HIS A 63 -2.73 -2.25 19.23
N PRO A 64 -2.74 -1.36 20.23
CA PRO A 64 -2.52 0.07 20.01
C PRO A 64 -1.16 0.39 19.38
N ARG A 65 -0.10 -0.34 19.71
CA ARG A 65 1.23 -0.14 19.13
C ARG A 65 1.29 -0.51 17.64
N ARG A 66 0.71 -1.63 17.26
CA ARG A 66 0.62 -2.03 15.85
C ARG A 66 -0.20 -1.07 15.00
N TRP A 67 -1.19 -0.45 15.61
CA TRP A 67 -2.00 0.56 14.95
C TRP A 67 -1.22 1.85 14.68
N PHE A 68 -0.39 2.27 15.62
CA PHE A 68 0.45 3.47 15.47
C PHE A 68 1.53 3.28 14.39
N GLU A 69 2.15 2.12 14.33
CA GLU A 69 3.13 1.77 13.29
C GLU A 69 2.51 1.64 11.91
N ARG A 70 1.26 1.28 11.85
CA ARG A 70 0.48 1.09 10.61
C ARG A 70 -0.25 2.35 10.17
N SER A 71 0.17 3.50 10.42
CA SER A 71 -0.36 4.86 10.08
C SER A 71 -1.55 4.96 9.06
N SER A 72 -2.21 3.87 8.83
CA SER A 72 -3.33 3.70 7.91
C SER A 72 -4.67 4.20 8.45
N ALA A 73 -4.65 4.71 9.68
CA ALA A 73 -5.83 5.33 10.27
C ALA A 73 -6.17 6.67 9.64
N HIS A 74 -5.23 7.26 8.94
CA HIS A 74 -5.37 8.62 8.40
C HIS A 74 -5.50 8.60 6.89
N PHE A 75 -6.34 9.48 6.37
CA PHE A 75 -6.42 9.76 4.95
C PHE A 75 -5.27 10.68 4.50
N PRO A 76 -4.80 10.62 3.25
CA PRO A 76 -5.27 9.74 2.17
C PRO A 76 -4.82 8.30 2.34
N ARG A 77 -5.61 7.36 1.79
CA ARG A 77 -5.30 5.92 1.81
C ARG A 77 -5.17 5.39 0.39
N GLY A 78 -4.18 4.53 0.15
CA GLY A 78 -4.05 3.78 -1.09
C GLY A 78 -5.05 2.63 -1.18
N VAL A 79 -5.22 2.12 -2.39
CA VAL A 79 -6.07 0.97 -2.71
C VAL A 79 -5.18 -0.20 -3.08
N ALA A 80 -5.59 -1.41 -2.82
CA ALA A 80 -4.90 -2.64 -3.18
C ALA A 80 -3.68 -2.99 -2.31
N ARG A 81 -3.53 -4.27 -2.13
CA ARG A 81 -2.44 -4.87 -1.37
C ARG A 81 -1.55 -5.78 -2.20
N ASP A 82 -2.14 -6.41 -3.23
CA ASP A 82 -1.43 -7.36 -4.07
C ASP A 82 -0.80 -6.63 -5.25
N PHE A 83 0.44 -6.97 -5.54
CA PHE A 83 1.18 -6.34 -6.62
C PHE A 83 2.07 -7.35 -7.34
N ALA A 84 2.40 -7.04 -8.57
CA ALA A 84 3.46 -7.67 -9.35
C ALA A 84 4.26 -6.58 -10.06
N GLY A 85 5.55 -6.76 -10.16
CA GLY A 85 6.41 -5.77 -10.80
C GLY A 85 7.85 -6.20 -10.88
N VAL A 86 8.71 -5.23 -11.10
CA VAL A 86 10.16 -5.43 -11.23
C VAL A 86 10.86 -4.53 -10.21
N ILE A 87 11.85 -5.07 -9.53
CA ILE A 87 12.67 -4.29 -8.60
C ILE A 87 13.48 -3.25 -9.39
N ASP A 88 13.35 -1.99 -9.04
CA ASP A 88 14.08 -0.89 -9.67
C ASP A 88 15.14 -0.25 -8.75
N ALA A 89 15.08 -0.52 -7.45
CA ALA A 89 16.12 -0.12 -6.50
C ALA A 89 16.09 -1.02 -5.27
N VAL A 90 17.26 -1.22 -4.67
CA VAL A 90 17.43 -1.96 -3.41
C VAL A 90 18.14 -1.08 -2.39
N GLY A 91 17.69 -1.12 -1.15
CA GLY A 91 18.31 -0.43 -0.03
C GLY A 91 19.50 -1.19 0.54
N ALA A 92 20.21 -0.55 1.47
CA ALA A 92 21.34 -1.18 2.14
C ALA A 92 20.91 -2.44 2.90
N GLY A 93 21.74 -3.47 2.89
CA GLY A 93 21.49 -4.75 3.57
C GLY A 93 20.60 -5.73 2.81
N VAL A 94 20.05 -5.38 1.67
CA VAL A 94 19.30 -6.29 0.81
C VAL A 94 20.27 -7.10 -0.05
N THR A 95 20.35 -8.41 0.18
CA THR A 95 21.32 -9.32 -0.49
C THR A 95 20.63 -10.42 -1.30
N ASP A 96 19.36 -10.70 -1.04
CA ASP A 96 18.59 -11.80 -1.65
C ASP A 96 17.74 -11.34 -2.86
N LEU A 97 17.66 -10.05 -3.09
CA LEU A 97 16.93 -9.43 -4.19
C LEU A 97 17.81 -8.43 -4.92
N ALA A 98 17.64 -8.32 -6.22
CA ALA A 98 18.44 -7.42 -7.07
C ALA A 98 17.55 -6.61 -8.02
N VAL A 99 18.08 -5.47 -8.47
CA VAL A 99 17.45 -4.67 -9.53
C VAL A 99 17.28 -5.53 -10.78
N GLY A 100 16.09 -5.50 -11.36
CA GLY A 100 15.71 -6.30 -12.52
C GLY A 100 14.95 -7.58 -12.18
N ASP A 101 14.91 -8.01 -10.91
CA ASP A 101 14.14 -9.17 -10.49
C ASP A 101 12.64 -8.94 -10.64
N ALA A 102 11.95 -9.89 -11.25
CA ALA A 102 10.49 -9.92 -11.30
C ALA A 102 9.95 -10.47 -9.97
N VAL A 103 9.03 -9.74 -9.37
CA VAL A 103 8.48 -10.07 -8.04
C VAL A 103 6.97 -9.94 -8.02
N LEU A 104 6.35 -10.69 -7.14
CA LEU A 104 4.95 -10.52 -6.75
C LEU A 104 4.87 -10.58 -5.23
N GLY A 105 3.85 -9.94 -4.67
CA GLY A 105 3.71 -9.93 -3.22
C GLY A 105 2.39 -9.33 -2.76
N THR A 106 2.25 -9.31 -1.46
CA THR A 106 1.13 -8.65 -0.78
C THR A 106 1.64 -7.84 0.39
N LEU A 107 1.06 -6.68 0.59
CA LEU A 107 1.38 -5.81 1.72
C LEU A 107 0.65 -6.28 2.97
N ARG A 108 1.38 -6.48 4.05
CA ARG A 108 0.82 -6.98 5.33
C ARG A 108 -0.03 -5.97 6.07
N SER A 109 0.28 -4.71 5.92
CA SER A 109 -0.43 -3.64 6.59
C SER A 109 -1.00 -2.72 5.56
N ALA A 110 -2.00 -2.01 5.93
CA ALA A 110 -2.75 -1.01 5.23
C ALA A 110 -2.33 -0.77 3.79
N PRO A 111 -3.25 -0.49 2.93
CA PRO A 111 -2.95 -0.32 1.52
C PRO A 111 -1.73 0.57 1.39
N GLY A 112 -0.62 -0.06 1.08
CA GLY A 112 0.54 0.64 0.63
C GLY A 112 0.11 1.49 -0.55
N GLN A 113 0.77 2.56 -0.76
CA GLN A 113 0.64 3.29 -2.00
C GLN A 113 1.01 2.30 -3.11
N ALA A 114 0.03 1.78 -3.81
CA ALA A 114 0.28 1.09 -5.06
C ALA A 114 0.75 2.15 -6.04
N ASP A 115 2.05 2.31 -6.07
CA ASP A 115 2.70 3.22 -6.97
C ASP A 115 2.78 2.53 -8.34
N THR A 116 1.91 2.90 -9.24
CA THR A 116 1.98 2.45 -10.63
C THR A 116 2.77 3.46 -11.44
N ARG A 117 3.97 3.11 -11.75
CA ARG A 117 4.73 3.83 -12.77
C ARG A 117 4.30 3.47 -14.17
#